data_c7d59785f7d5fd73bf08154bf514594b
#
_entry.id   c7d59785f7d5fd73bf08154bf514594b
#
_cell.length_a   1.000
_cell.length_b   1.000
_cell.length_c   1.000
_cell.angle_alpha   90.00
_cell.angle_beta   90.00
_cell.angle_gamma   90.00
#
_symmetry.space_group_name_H-M   'P 1'
#
loop_
_entity.id
_entity.type
_entity.pdbx_description
1 polymer ?
#
loop_
_entity_poly.entity_id
_entity_poly.type
_entity_poly.pdbx_seq_one_letter_code
_entity_poly.pdbx_strand_id
1 'polypeptide(L)'
;NYKGNKHFQNPCSHSYYYVGMTQWRDTGTDTNTNNNMWPYTVRLLQQKAVEKGCEYIYGAQGLTLVHENGKVTGAIFTDIDGKYFQVNADAVIVAAGDFGGNPDMRLDLCDTLRNLAWSYGKDRTDVNNVSSMGRDGSGIRMMLWAGATMEAGPRAAGINSRPSFPFGGIWPIFGNDGKRFFNETITRHGSVGYLDMMPEGQKMVCVTDSNWDAYCEYQAYDHQAMDRSNDYMLEKVRKDMANYKTGPDGFSVQAFARYGNDPTTLYAADTLEELADIMGYEGDAKQGFLDEVKHWNEMCDAGYDSDWGADASMMHFKIQDPPFFAASSVTGGTPAGGLCQHAAVCTDGEYRV
;
A
#
# COMPACT_ATOMS: atom_id res chain seq x y z
N ASN A 1 0.19 -2.04 -23.37
CA ASN A 1 1.41 -2.88 -23.28
C ASN A 1 2.28 -2.39 -22.14
N TYR A 2 2.07 -2.96 -20.97
CA TYR A 2 2.88 -2.66 -19.80
C TYR A 2 4.33 -3.13 -20.01
N LYS A 3 5.27 -2.20 -19.82
CA LYS A 3 6.71 -2.46 -19.96
C LYS A 3 7.40 -2.45 -18.59
N GLY A 4 6.70 -2.90 -17.56
CA GLY A 4 7.24 -2.98 -16.21
C GLY A 4 8.31 -4.06 -16.08
N ASN A 5 8.55 -4.46 -14.86
CA ASN A 5 9.58 -5.40 -14.52
C ASN A 5 9.54 -6.69 -15.36
N LYS A 6 10.68 -7.09 -15.90
CA LYS A 6 10.86 -8.32 -16.67
C LYS A 6 11.35 -9.49 -15.82
N HIS A 7 11.88 -9.22 -14.65
CA HIS A 7 12.68 -10.15 -13.85
C HIS A 7 11.99 -10.61 -12.57
N PHE A 8 11.08 -9.81 -12.04
CA PHE A 8 10.36 -10.12 -10.82
C PHE A 8 8.88 -10.28 -11.10
N GLN A 9 8.33 -11.42 -10.71
CA GLN A 9 6.89 -11.70 -10.80
C GLN A 9 6.36 -11.90 -9.38
N ASN A 10 5.87 -10.83 -8.78
CA ASN A 10 5.10 -10.94 -7.56
C ASN A 10 3.72 -11.50 -7.90
N PRO A 11 3.28 -12.61 -7.29
CA PRO A 11 1.94 -13.15 -7.49
C PRO A 11 0.82 -12.26 -6.90
N CYS A 12 1.18 -11.12 -6.32
CA CYS A 12 0.21 -10.19 -5.77
C CYS A 12 -0.71 -9.64 -6.87
N SER A 13 -2.00 -9.84 -6.71
CA SER A 13 -3.04 -9.40 -7.64
C SER A 13 -3.10 -7.88 -7.84
N HIS A 14 -2.49 -7.12 -6.93
CA HIS A 14 -2.43 -5.66 -7.00
C HIS A 14 -1.62 -5.12 -8.18
N SER A 15 -0.76 -5.92 -8.77
CA SER A 15 -0.01 -5.54 -9.97
C SER A 15 -0.92 -5.13 -11.13
N TYR A 16 -2.04 -5.82 -11.30
CA TYR A 16 -3.02 -5.52 -12.33
C TYR A 16 -3.74 -4.19 -12.13
N TYR A 17 -3.85 -3.77 -10.91
CA TYR A 17 -4.51 -2.54 -10.51
C TYR A 17 -3.82 -1.30 -11.11
N TYR A 18 -2.51 -1.23 -11.06
CA TYR A 18 -1.75 -0.11 -11.59
C TYR A 18 -1.65 -0.12 -13.11
N VAL A 19 -1.48 -1.27 -13.68
CA VAL A 19 -1.51 -1.46 -15.13
C VAL A 19 -2.86 -0.99 -15.67
N GLY A 20 -3.97 -1.37 -15.05
CA GLY A 20 -5.30 -0.88 -15.40
C GLY A 20 -5.43 0.63 -15.29
N MET A 21 -4.92 1.23 -14.22
CA MET A 21 -5.00 2.67 -14.01
C MET A 21 -4.20 3.49 -15.02
N THR A 22 -3.04 3.02 -15.45
CA THR A 22 -2.21 3.73 -16.43
C THR A 22 -2.68 3.55 -17.85
N GLN A 23 -3.25 2.41 -18.19
CA GLN A 23 -3.77 2.15 -19.53
C GLN A 23 -5.07 2.89 -19.85
N TRP A 24 -5.81 3.33 -18.85
CA TRP A 24 -7.10 4.02 -19.01
C TRP A 24 -6.97 5.53 -18.98
N ARG A 25 -5.78 6.07 -19.11
CA ARG A 25 -5.58 7.50 -19.30
C ARG A 25 -6.12 7.91 -20.65
N ASP A 26 -6.92 8.96 -20.64
CA ASP A 26 -7.19 9.73 -21.84
C ASP A 26 -5.87 10.39 -22.27
N THR A 27 -5.23 9.81 -23.28
CA THR A 27 -3.97 10.30 -23.82
C THR A 27 -4.13 11.59 -24.62
N GLY A 28 -5.35 12.09 -24.77
CA GLY A 28 -5.66 13.23 -25.62
C GLY A 28 -5.65 14.58 -24.93
N THR A 29 -5.79 14.61 -23.63
CA THR A 29 -5.90 15.87 -22.92
C THR A 29 -5.09 15.85 -21.64
N ASP A 30 -4.19 16.74 -21.60
CA ASP A 30 -3.52 17.18 -20.42
C ASP A 30 -2.79 16.10 -19.61
N THR A 31 -1.57 16.29 -19.65
CA THR A 31 -0.50 15.78 -18.82
C THR A 31 -0.70 16.04 -17.33
N ASN A 32 -1.77 16.70 -16.92
CA ASN A 32 -2.09 16.92 -15.54
C ASN A 32 -2.66 15.63 -14.93
N THR A 33 -1.78 14.93 -14.28
CA THR A 33 -1.90 13.55 -13.78
C THR A 33 -2.92 13.36 -12.67
N ASN A 34 -3.68 14.40 -12.31
CA ASN A 34 -4.74 14.36 -11.30
C ASN A 34 -6.04 13.71 -11.76
N ASN A 35 -6.12 13.28 -12.99
CA ASN A 35 -7.28 12.55 -13.44
C ASN A 35 -7.26 11.14 -12.83
N ASN A 36 -7.82 11.04 -11.64
CA ASN A 36 -8.17 9.77 -11.06
C ASN A 36 -9.15 9.05 -11.99
N MET A 37 -8.66 8.07 -12.72
CA MET A 37 -9.43 7.33 -13.72
C MET A 37 -10.48 6.39 -13.12
N TRP A 38 -10.51 6.22 -11.82
CA TRP A 38 -11.50 5.39 -11.14
C TRP A 38 -12.93 5.81 -11.44
N PRO A 39 -13.31 7.10 -11.32
CA PRO A 39 -14.67 7.52 -11.64
C PRO A 39 -15.04 7.23 -13.10
N TYR A 40 -14.09 7.36 -14.01
CA TYR A 40 -14.34 7.03 -15.42
C TYR A 40 -14.54 5.52 -15.63
N THR A 41 -13.67 4.71 -15.06
CA THR A 41 -13.76 3.24 -15.15
C THR A 41 -15.07 2.75 -14.54
N VAL A 42 -15.44 3.24 -13.36
CA VAL A 42 -16.70 2.89 -12.70
C VAL A 42 -17.91 3.27 -13.56
N ARG A 43 -17.92 4.48 -14.14
CA ARG A 43 -19.01 4.92 -15.04
C ARG A 43 -19.11 4.04 -16.28
N LEU A 44 -17.97 3.69 -16.90
CA LEU A 44 -17.96 2.81 -18.06
C LEU A 44 -18.49 1.41 -17.72
N LEU A 45 -18.06 0.84 -16.60
CA LEU A 45 -18.57 -0.45 -16.12
C LEU A 45 -20.07 -0.38 -15.83
N GLN A 46 -20.53 0.71 -15.21
CA GLN A 46 -21.95 0.95 -14.96
C GLN A 46 -22.75 1.00 -16.26
N GLN A 47 -22.29 1.75 -17.26
CA GLN A 47 -22.94 1.81 -18.57
C GLN A 47 -23.05 0.41 -19.21
N LYS A 48 -21.96 -0.36 -19.15
CA LYS A 48 -21.95 -1.73 -19.68
C LYS A 48 -22.87 -2.68 -18.92
N ALA A 49 -23.01 -2.49 -17.61
CA ALA A 49 -23.93 -3.27 -16.80
C ALA A 49 -25.40 -2.94 -17.18
N VAL A 50 -25.73 -1.65 -17.31
CA VAL A 50 -27.07 -1.22 -17.77
C VAL A 50 -27.38 -1.76 -19.18
N GLU A 51 -26.44 -1.70 -20.12
CA GLU A 51 -26.59 -2.30 -21.45
C GLU A 51 -26.93 -3.79 -21.41
N LYS A 52 -26.52 -4.47 -20.34
CA LYS A 52 -26.80 -5.90 -20.09
C LYS A 52 -28.04 -6.16 -19.24
N GLY A 53 -28.81 -5.14 -18.91
CA GLY A 53 -30.06 -5.24 -18.17
C GLY A 53 -29.93 -5.13 -16.66
N CYS A 54 -28.78 -4.67 -16.12
CA CYS A 54 -28.67 -4.38 -14.70
C CYS A 54 -29.45 -3.11 -14.35
N GLU A 55 -30.16 -3.16 -13.25
CA GLU A 55 -30.86 -2.01 -12.66
C GLU A 55 -30.03 -1.46 -11.50
N TYR A 56 -30.08 -0.14 -11.32
CA TYR A 56 -29.39 0.57 -10.23
C TYR A 56 -30.42 1.29 -9.35
N ILE A 57 -30.38 1.02 -8.06
CA ILE A 57 -31.18 1.72 -7.07
C ILE A 57 -30.23 2.58 -6.22
N TYR A 58 -30.30 3.88 -6.41
CA TYR A 58 -29.48 4.84 -5.67
C TYR A 58 -30.17 5.30 -4.40
N GLY A 59 -29.40 5.77 -3.42
CA GLY A 59 -29.93 6.23 -2.13
C GLY A 59 -30.49 5.11 -1.28
N ALA A 60 -30.17 3.86 -1.60
CA ALA A 60 -30.59 2.69 -0.83
C ALA A 60 -29.49 2.26 0.13
N GLN A 61 -29.84 2.06 1.40
CA GLN A 61 -28.97 1.52 2.42
C GLN A 61 -29.34 0.05 2.69
N GLY A 62 -28.38 -0.86 2.49
CA GLY A 62 -28.55 -2.28 2.85
C GLY A 62 -28.57 -2.47 4.37
N LEU A 63 -29.55 -3.19 4.88
CA LEU A 63 -29.76 -3.43 6.30
C LEU A 63 -29.44 -4.84 6.74
N THR A 64 -29.94 -5.83 6.01
CA THR A 64 -29.75 -7.24 6.34
C THR A 64 -29.97 -8.13 5.12
N LEU A 65 -29.40 -9.34 5.17
CA LEU A 65 -29.70 -10.40 4.21
C LEU A 65 -30.98 -11.15 4.64
N VAL A 66 -31.75 -11.55 3.66
CA VAL A 66 -32.85 -12.49 3.86
C VAL A 66 -32.30 -13.90 3.65
N HIS A 67 -32.40 -14.75 4.66
CA HIS A 67 -31.89 -16.12 4.57
C HIS A 67 -32.89 -17.11 5.18
N GLU A 68 -32.98 -18.26 4.55
CA GLU A 68 -33.81 -19.38 5.00
C GLU A 68 -33.05 -20.70 4.79
N ASN A 69 -33.07 -21.55 5.79
CA ASN A 69 -32.43 -22.86 5.74
C ASN A 69 -30.96 -22.83 5.27
N GLY A 70 -30.21 -21.82 5.67
CA GLY A 70 -28.78 -21.66 5.29
C GLY A 70 -28.58 -21.13 3.87
N LYS A 71 -29.61 -20.67 3.19
CA LYS A 71 -29.52 -20.06 1.86
C LYS A 71 -29.98 -18.60 1.92
N VAL A 72 -29.16 -17.70 1.35
CA VAL A 72 -29.54 -16.29 1.14
C VAL A 72 -30.47 -16.20 -0.05
N THR A 73 -31.60 -15.53 0.12
CA THR A 73 -32.67 -15.39 -0.87
C THR A 73 -32.99 -13.94 -1.22
N GLY A 74 -32.24 -12.99 -0.67
CA GLY A 74 -32.42 -11.58 -0.93
C GLY A 74 -31.78 -10.68 0.11
N ALA A 75 -32.12 -9.41 0.07
CA ALA A 75 -31.69 -8.41 1.05
C ALA A 75 -32.77 -7.36 1.29
N ILE A 76 -32.77 -6.76 2.49
CA ILE A 76 -33.64 -5.67 2.89
C ILE A 76 -32.85 -4.37 2.91
N PHE A 77 -33.49 -3.32 2.42
CA PHE A 77 -32.93 -1.97 2.29
C PHE A 77 -33.91 -0.91 2.84
N THR A 78 -33.37 0.26 3.13
CA THR A 78 -34.17 1.50 3.21
C THR A 78 -33.84 2.39 2.03
N ASP A 79 -34.81 3.11 1.51
CA ASP A 79 -34.58 4.22 0.58
C ASP A 79 -34.18 5.51 1.32
N ILE A 80 -33.98 6.59 0.56
CA ILE A 80 -33.61 7.90 1.09
C ILE A 80 -34.68 8.51 2.02
N ASP A 81 -35.93 8.10 1.88
CA ASP A 81 -37.06 8.53 2.71
C ASP A 81 -37.27 7.64 3.95
N GLY A 82 -36.39 6.63 4.13
CA GLY A 82 -36.45 5.68 5.24
C GLY A 82 -37.51 4.59 5.07
N LYS A 83 -38.07 4.42 3.89
CA LYS A 83 -39.01 3.35 3.59
C LYS A 83 -38.29 2.05 3.32
N TYR A 84 -38.75 0.96 3.93
CA TYR A 84 -38.22 -0.36 3.76
C TYR A 84 -38.69 -1.00 2.46
N PHE A 85 -37.77 -1.69 1.77
CA PHE A 85 -38.09 -2.56 0.66
C PHE A 85 -37.18 -3.77 0.65
N GLN A 86 -37.63 -4.84 0.02
CA GLN A 86 -36.89 -6.10 -0.13
C GLN A 86 -36.62 -6.37 -1.59
N VAL A 87 -35.40 -6.81 -1.90
CA VAL A 87 -35.03 -7.37 -3.19
C VAL A 87 -34.82 -8.86 -3.02
N ASN A 88 -35.57 -9.67 -3.77
CA ASN A 88 -35.40 -11.12 -3.81
C ASN A 88 -34.43 -11.48 -4.94
N ALA A 89 -33.54 -12.42 -4.69
CA ALA A 89 -32.54 -12.87 -5.64
C ALA A 89 -32.10 -14.29 -5.35
N ASP A 90 -31.68 -15.02 -6.37
CA ASP A 90 -31.12 -16.35 -6.25
C ASP A 90 -29.74 -16.37 -5.58
N ALA A 91 -29.01 -15.25 -5.67
CA ALA A 91 -27.73 -15.01 -5.03
C ALA A 91 -27.54 -13.52 -4.73
N VAL A 92 -26.76 -13.19 -3.72
CA VAL A 92 -26.41 -11.82 -3.33
C VAL A 92 -24.91 -11.67 -3.29
N ILE A 93 -24.38 -10.66 -4.00
CA ILE A 93 -22.97 -10.27 -3.92
C ILE A 93 -22.87 -9.09 -2.96
N VAL A 94 -22.16 -9.26 -1.84
CA VAL A 94 -21.91 -8.21 -0.86
C VAL A 94 -20.59 -7.51 -1.20
N ALA A 95 -20.68 -6.31 -1.75
CA ALA A 95 -19.53 -5.49 -2.15
C ALA A 95 -19.53 -4.13 -1.42
N ALA A 96 -19.85 -4.13 -0.13
CA ALA A 96 -20.09 -2.93 0.68
C ALA A 96 -18.83 -2.41 1.40
N GLY A 97 -17.64 -2.89 1.04
CA GLY A 97 -16.37 -2.47 1.63
C GLY A 97 -16.07 -3.11 2.98
N ASP A 98 -15.02 -2.62 3.60
CA ASP A 98 -14.54 -3.07 4.91
C ASP A 98 -15.15 -2.28 6.10
N PHE A 99 -14.54 -2.42 7.27
CA PHE A 99 -14.97 -1.75 8.51
C PHE A 99 -13.95 -0.71 9.02
N GLY A 100 -13.08 -0.19 8.16
CA GLY A 100 -12.04 0.77 8.55
C GLY A 100 -12.56 2.07 9.16
N GLY A 101 -13.80 2.45 8.88
CA GLY A 101 -14.50 3.59 9.46
C GLY A 101 -15.30 3.29 10.73
N ASN A 102 -15.31 2.03 11.19
CA ASN A 102 -16.05 1.62 12.39
C ASN A 102 -15.09 1.36 13.55
N PRO A 103 -15.02 2.25 14.55
CA PRO A 103 -14.05 2.14 15.64
C PRO A 103 -14.24 0.87 16.47
N ASP A 104 -15.49 0.46 16.71
CA ASP A 104 -15.79 -0.72 17.55
C ASP A 104 -15.39 -2.01 16.84
N MET A 105 -15.73 -2.15 15.55
CA MET A 105 -15.34 -3.32 14.77
C MET A 105 -13.81 -3.41 14.61
N ARG A 106 -13.13 -2.29 14.46
CA ARG A 106 -11.67 -2.28 14.41
C ARG A 106 -11.06 -2.80 15.71
N LEU A 107 -11.52 -2.28 16.85
CA LEU A 107 -11.04 -2.71 18.16
C LEU A 107 -11.36 -4.18 18.46
N ASP A 108 -12.49 -4.67 17.98
CA ASP A 108 -12.93 -6.05 18.20
C ASP A 108 -12.28 -7.05 17.25
N LEU A 109 -12.18 -6.71 15.98
CA LEU A 109 -11.77 -7.63 14.94
C LEU A 109 -10.28 -7.56 14.56
N CYS A 110 -9.59 -6.42 14.82
CA CYS A 110 -8.18 -6.29 14.45
C CYS A 110 -7.25 -6.65 15.61
N ASP A 111 -6.64 -7.81 15.52
CA ASP A 111 -5.72 -8.32 16.54
C ASP A 111 -4.48 -7.44 16.72
N THR A 112 -4.01 -6.83 15.64
CA THR A 112 -2.86 -5.92 15.68
C THR A 112 -3.11 -4.70 16.56
N LEU A 113 -4.33 -4.16 16.62
CA LEU A 113 -4.66 -3.05 17.53
C LEU A 113 -4.58 -3.45 19.00
N ARG A 114 -5.04 -4.65 19.34
CA ARG A 114 -4.93 -5.18 20.71
C ARG A 114 -3.48 -5.40 21.10
N ASN A 115 -2.71 -6.03 20.22
CA ASN A 115 -1.30 -6.32 20.45
C ASN A 115 -0.48 -5.02 20.56
N LEU A 116 -0.76 -4.05 19.70
CA LEU A 116 -0.11 -2.75 19.71
C LEU A 116 -0.38 -2.00 21.03
N ALA A 117 -1.63 -1.90 21.45
CA ALA A 117 -2.00 -1.29 22.72
C ALA A 117 -1.28 -1.95 23.91
N TRP A 118 -1.27 -3.29 23.92
CA TRP A 118 -0.57 -4.04 24.95
C TRP A 118 0.94 -3.80 24.94
N SER A 119 1.58 -3.83 23.79
CA SER A 119 3.04 -3.64 23.64
C SER A 119 3.51 -2.27 24.09
N TYR A 120 2.68 -1.25 23.87
CA TYR A 120 3.02 0.14 24.25
C TYR A 120 2.43 0.58 25.60
N GLY A 121 1.68 -0.28 26.29
CA GLY A 121 1.00 0.08 27.53
C GLY A 121 -0.04 1.20 27.32
N LYS A 122 -0.60 1.31 26.13
CA LYS A 122 -1.62 2.33 25.78
C LYS A 122 -3.03 1.74 25.88
N ASP A 123 -4.02 2.61 26.00
CA ASP A 123 -5.42 2.21 25.82
C ASP A 123 -5.67 1.83 24.35
N ARG A 124 -6.56 0.87 24.13
CA ARG A 124 -6.93 0.41 22.77
C ARG A 124 -7.50 1.54 21.90
N THR A 125 -8.17 2.48 22.52
CA THR A 125 -8.74 3.66 21.83
C THR A 125 -7.67 4.62 21.34
N ASP A 126 -6.55 4.73 22.06
CA ASP A 126 -5.43 5.62 21.71
C ASP A 126 -4.67 5.17 20.46
N VAL A 127 -4.72 3.87 20.16
CA VAL A 127 -4.09 3.30 18.96
C VAL A 127 -5.07 3.08 17.80
N ASN A 128 -6.34 3.45 17.98
CA ASN A 128 -7.40 3.22 16.99
C ASN A 128 -7.58 4.41 16.03
N ASN A 129 -6.73 4.50 15.05
CA ASN A 129 -6.83 5.54 14.02
C ASN A 129 -7.88 5.15 12.95
N VAL A 130 -9.07 5.70 13.07
CA VAL A 130 -10.24 5.33 12.26
C VAL A 130 -10.21 6.00 10.89
N SER A 131 -10.54 5.26 9.84
CA SER A 131 -10.63 5.80 8.49
C SER A 131 -11.81 6.77 8.33
N SER A 132 -11.60 7.89 7.65
CA SER A 132 -12.66 8.83 7.26
C SER A 132 -13.45 8.41 6.02
N MET A 133 -13.19 7.25 5.43
CA MET A 133 -13.76 6.83 4.15
C MET A 133 -15.17 6.25 4.23
N GLY A 134 -15.86 6.37 5.34
CA GLY A 134 -17.28 5.96 5.47
C GLY A 134 -17.54 4.45 5.38
N ARG A 135 -16.49 3.63 5.54
CA ARG A 135 -16.60 2.17 5.53
C ARG A 135 -16.95 1.67 6.93
N ASP A 136 -18.22 1.41 7.17
CA ASP A 136 -18.80 1.14 8.49
C ASP A 136 -18.90 -0.35 8.84
N GLY A 137 -18.54 -1.24 7.92
CA GLY A 137 -18.62 -2.69 8.11
C GLY A 137 -20.03 -3.27 8.01
N SER A 138 -21.01 -2.52 7.53
CA SER A 138 -22.40 -2.99 7.41
C SER A 138 -22.50 -4.28 6.59
N GLY A 139 -21.78 -4.38 5.47
CA GLY A 139 -21.79 -5.60 4.64
C GLY A 139 -21.23 -6.82 5.39
N ILE A 140 -20.15 -6.66 6.12
CA ILE A 140 -19.58 -7.75 6.94
C ILE A 140 -20.57 -8.16 8.03
N ARG A 141 -21.17 -7.21 8.74
CA ARG A 141 -22.19 -7.51 9.76
C ARG A 141 -23.37 -8.27 9.18
N MET A 142 -23.88 -7.86 8.02
CA MET A 142 -24.98 -8.58 7.35
C MET A 142 -24.62 -10.05 7.05
N MET A 143 -23.40 -10.30 6.59
CA MET A 143 -22.93 -11.68 6.34
C MET A 143 -22.78 -12.47 7.64
N LEU A 144 -22.21 -11.86 8.71
CA LEU A 144 -22.10 -12.52 10.02
C LEU A 144 -23.46 -12.85 10.62
N TRP A 145 -24.45 -11.97 10.50
CA TRP A 145 -25.81 -12.22 10.96
C TRP A 145 -26.51 -13.33 10.15
N ALA A 146 -26.12 -13.52 8.90
CA ALA A 146 -26.61 -14.61 8.07
C ALA A 146 -25.87 -15.95 8.31
N GLY A 147 -24.88 -15.99 9.22
CA GLY A 147 -24.18 -17.21 9.61
C GLY A 147 -22.75 -17.33 9.10
N ALA A 148 -22.23 -16.32 8.41
CA ALA A 148 -20.82 -16.27 8.01
C ALA A 148 -19.89 -16.22 9.23
N THR A 149 -18.64 -16.60 9.04
CA THR A 149 -17.58 -16.49 10.05
C THR A 149 -16.44 -15.61 9.54
N MET A 150 -15.81 -14.88 10.44
CA MET A 150 -14.57 -14.17 10.11
C MET A 150 -13.43 -15.16 9.95
N GLU A 151 -12.49 -14.84 9.04
CA GLU A 151 -11.25 -15.58 8.94
C GLU A 151 -10.50 -15.63 10.29
N ALA A 152 -9.75 -16.71 10.50
CA ALA A 152 -8.88 -16.83 11.68
C ALA A 152 -7.79 -15.73 11.65
N GLY A 153 -7.51 -15.16 12.84
CA GLY A 153 -6.46 -14.15 12.97
C GLY A 153 -5.03 -14.68 12.72
N PRO A 154 -4.01 -13.83 12.77
CA PRO A 154 -4.09 -12.42 13.15
C PRO A 154 -4.60 -11.52 12.02
N ARG A 155 -5.41 -10.53 12.39
CA ARG A 155 -5.99 -9.55 11.46
C ARG A 155 -5.37 -8.18 11.68
N ALA A 156 -4.92 -7.56 10.61
CA ALA A 156 -4.24 -6.27 10.66
C ALA A 156 -5.16 -5.10 10.29
N ALA A 157 -4.92 -3.96 10.90
CA ALA A 157 -5.64 -2.73 10.69
C ALA A 157 -4.80 -1.75 9.87
N GLY A 158 -5.25 -1.44 8.68
CA GLY A 158 -4.68 -0.36 7.90
C GLY A 158 -3.46 -0.74 7.06
N ILE A 159 -2.91 0.28 6.40
CA ILE A 159 -1.63 0.20 5.67
C ILE A 159 -0.69 1.20 6.31
N ASN A 160 0.44 0.75 6.80
CA ASN A 160 1.51 1.64 7.21
C ASN A 160 2.33 2.05 5.97
N SER A 161 2.74 3.32 5.93
CA SER A 161 3.53 3.84 4.83
C SER A 161 5.00 3.66 5.14
N ARG A 162 5.66 2.75 4.43
CA ARG A 162 7.13 2.75 4.35
C ARG A 162 7.59 3.81 3.35
N PRO A 163 8.80 4.36 3.49
CA PRO A 163 9.34 5.29 2.52
C PRO A 163 9.47 4.61 1.16
N SER A 164 9.28 5.40 0.11
CA SER A 164 9.47 4.92 -1.26
C SER A 164 9.90 6.07 -2.14
N PHE A 165 10.56 5.74 -3.22
CA PHE A 165 10.91 6.72 -4.23
C PHE A 165 9.73 7.01 -5.18
N PRO A 166 9.68 8.19 -5.81
CA PRO A 166 8.62 8.56 -6.76
C PRO A 166 8.55 7.67 -8.00
N PHE A 167 9.63 7.00 -8.32
CA PHE A 167 9.67 5.97 -9.36
C PHE A 167 9.20 4.59 -8.87
N GLY A 168 8.75 4.51 -7.63
CA GLY A 168 8.17 3.30 -7.04
C GLY A 168 9.19 2.25 -6.64
N GLY A 169 8.67 1.11 -6.24
CA GLY A 169 9.43 -0.11 -6.04
C GLY A 169 9.84 -0.42 -4.62
N ILE A 170 10.65 -1.45 -4.53
CA ILE A 170 11.14 -2.04 -3.29
C ILE A 170 12.65 -1.78 -3.23
N TRP A 171 13.10 -1.16 -2.16
CA TRP A 171 14.48 -0.71 -1.97
C TRP A 171 14.94 -1.09 -0.56
N PRO A 172 16.26 -1.24 -0.33
CA PRO A 172 16.78 -1.46 1.01
C PRO A 172 16.35 -0.34 1.97
N ILE A 173 15.87 -0.71 3.16
CA ILE A 173 15.37 0.20 4.19
C ILE A 173 16.17 0.01 5.48
N PHE A 174 16.73 1.11 5.97
CA PHE A 174 17.58 1.18 7.15
C PHE A 174 16.81 1.80 8.33
N GLY A 175 16.97 1.21 9.51
CA GLY A 175 16.29 1.59 10.74
C GLY A 175 17.05 2.63 11.57
N ASN A 176 16.66 2.78 12.85
CA ASN A 176 17.25 3.74 13.79
C ASN A 176 18.74 3.50 14.06
N ASP A 177 19.19 2.27 14.02
CA ASP A 177 20.57 1.85 14.25
C ASP A 177 21.39 1.81 12.95
N GLY A 178 20.82 2.28 11.85
CA GLY A 178 21.44 2.24 10.53
C GLY A 178 21.40 0.89 9.84
N LYS A 179 20.76 -0.13 10.41
CA LYS A 179 20.70 -1.48 9.83
C LYS A 179 19.37 -1.77 9.18
N ARG A 180 19.36 -2.68 8.23
CA ARG A 180 18.13 -3.30 7.73
C ARG A 180 17.50 -4.12 8.84
N PHE A 181 16.17 -4.22 8.85
CA PHE A 181 15.44 -4.84 9.95
C PHE A 181 14.27 -5.72 9.51
N PHE A 182 14.09 -5.93 8.21
CA PHE A 182 13.07 -6.83 7.66
C PHE A 182 13.35 -7.13 6.18
N ASN A 183 12.59 -8.07 5.62
CA ASN A 183 12.59 -8.37 4.20
C ASN A 183 11.71 -7.38 3.44
N GLU A 184 12.31 -6.48 2.67
CA GLU A 184 11.60 -5.45 1.92
C GLU A 184 10.79 -6.01 0.74
N THR A 185 11.07 -7.25 0.30
CA THR A 185 10.29 -7.91 -0.76
C THR A 185 8.94 -8.44 -0.27
N ILE A 186 8.72 -8.49 1.05
CA ILE A 186 7.36 -8.65 1.58
C ILE A 186 6.51 -7.50 1.04
N THR A 187 5.39 -7.84 0.45
CA THR A 187 4.50 -6.83 -0.16
C THR A 187 4.16 -5.74 0.84
N ARG A 188 3.88 -4.53 0.35
CA ARG A 188 3.49 -3.42 1.22
C ARG A 188 2.34 -3.81 2.16
N HIS A 189 1.40 -4.59 1.67
CA HIS A 189 0.29 -5.10 2.49
C HIS A 189 0.73 -6.16 3.50
N GLY A 190 1.65 -7.04 3.14
CA GLY A 190 2.18 -8.06 4.04
C GLY A 190 3.03 -7.50 5.17
N SER A 191 3.70 -6.36 4.95
CA SER A 191 4.54 -5.71 5.97
C SER A 191 3.75 -4.88 7.00
N VAL A 192 2.46 -4.62 6.78
CA VAL A 192 1.64 -3.73 7.63
C VAL A 192 1.66 -4.14 9.09
N GLY A 193 1.32 -5.39 9.38
CA GLY A 193 1.27 -5.85 10.77
C GLY A 193 2.63 -5.79 11.47
N TYR A 194 3.70 -6.02 10.74
CA TYR A 194 5.06 -5.92 11.27
C TYR A 194 5.46 -4.46 11.55
N LEU A 195 5.25 -3.56 10.60
CA LEU A 195 5.62 -2.15 10.74
C LEU A 195 4.78 -1.44 11.81
N ASP A 196 3.51 -1.83 11.98
CA ASP A 196 2.65 -1.32 13.04
C ASP A 196 3.16 -1.71 14.44
N MET A 197 3.84 -2.85 14.55
CA MET A 197 4.42 -3.34 15.82
C MET A 197 5.83 -2.81 16.09
N MET A 198 6.41 -2.04 15.19
CA MET A 198 7.71 -1.40 15.42
C MET A 198 7.63 -0.37 16.55
N PRO A 199 8.72 -0.14 17.27
CA PRO A 199 8.80 0.91 18.29
C PRO A 199 8.33 2.27 17.75
N GLU A 200 7.65 3.04 18.59
CA GLU A 200 7.25 4.40 18.25
C GLU A 200 8.48 5.24 17.86
N GLY A 201 8.38 5.95 16.75
CA GLY A 201 9.50 6.72 16.24
C GLY A 201 10.54 5.90 15.47
N GLN A 202 10.20 4.67 15.07
CA GLN A 202 11.07 3.89 14.19
C GLN A 202 11.32 4.64 12.89
N LYS A 203 12.57 5.05 12.69
CA LYS A 203 13.05 5.64 11.45
C LYS A 203 13.11 4.57 10.36
N MET A 204 12.72 4.94 9.17
CA MET A 204 12.91 4.15 7.95
C MET A 204 13.56 5.04 6.90
N VAL A 205 14.71 4.65 6.43
CA VAL A 205 15.45 5.36 5.36
C VAL A 205 15.62 4.41 4.19
N CYS A 206 14.96 4.70 3.09
CA CYS A 206 15.07 3.99 1.84
C CYS A 206 16.21 4.60 1.04
N VAL A 207 17.15 3.81 0.53
CA VAL A 207 18.36 4.30 -0.14
C VAL A 207 18.54 3.64 -1.51
N THR A 208 19.03 4.44 -2.46
CA THR A 208 19.48 4.00 -3.78
C THR A 208 20.68 4.85 -4.24
N ASP A 209 21.24 4.52 -5.38
CA ASP A 209 22.33 5.24 -6.00
C ASP A 209 21.98 5.79 -7.40
N SER A 210 22.97 6.25 -8.14
CA SER A 210 22.80 6.81 -9.48
C SER A 210 22.22 5.82 -10.51
N ASN A 211 22.28 4.51 -10.23
CA ASN A 211 21.77 3.44 -11.10
C ASN A 211 20.26 3.16 -10.90
N TRP A 212 19.56 3.97 -10.12
CA TRP A 212 18.13 3.77 -9.78
C TRP A 212 17.24 3.43 -10.98
N ASP A 213 17.46 4.06 -12.12
CA ASP A 213 16.64 3.85 -13.32
C ASP A 213 16.85 2.45 -13.92
N ALA A 214 18.08 1.96 -13.95
CA ALA A 214 18.38 0.60 -14.36
C ALA A 214 17.79 -0.43 -13.37
N TYR A 215 17.86 -0.17 -12.07
CA TYR A 215 17.30 -1.04 -11.05
C TYR A 215 15.77 -1.15 -11.14
N CYS A 216 15.10 -0.12 -11.65
CA CYS A 216 13.66 -0.18 -11.87
C CYS A 216 13.21 -1.31 -12.82
N GLU A 217 14.09 -1.89 -13.61
CA GLU A 217 13.76 -3.07 -14.42
C GLU A 217 13.53 -4.33 -13.59
N TYR A 218 14.07 -4.37 -12.37
CA TYR A 218 13.96 -5.48 -11.42
C TYR A 218 12.87 -5.26 -10.37
N GLN A 219 12.16 -4.14 -10.42
CA GLN A 219 11.14 -3.81 -9.44
C GLN A 219 9.96 -4.77 -9.47
N ALA A 220 9.51 -5.15 -8.28
CA ALA A 220 8.29 -5.95 -8.15
C ALA A 220 7.07 -5.23 -8.74
N TYR A 221 6.15 -5.99 -9.28
CA TYR A 221 4.79 -5.55 -9.59
C TYR A 221 4.00 -5.40 -8.28
N ASP A 222 4.40 -4.48 -7.43
CA ASP A 222 3.69 -4.16 -6.22
C ASP A 222 3.13 -2.74 -6.28
N HIS A 223 2.42 -2.38 -5.28
CA HIS A 223 1.94 -1.03 -5.00
C HIS A 223 3.10 -0.05 -5.23
N GLN A 224 2.94 0.89 -6.15
CA GLN A 224 3.92 1.92 -6.50
C GLN A 224 5.02 1.53 -7.50
N ALA A 225 4.99 0.36 -8.11
CA ALA A 225 5.81 0.14 -9.29
C ALA A 225 5.42 1.16 -10.38
N MET A 226 6.40 1.86 -10.92
CA MET A 226 6.16 2.82 -11.98
C MET A 226 5.87 2.09 -13.30
N ASP A 227 4.82 2.50 -14.01
CA ASP A 227 4.57 2.03 -15.35
C ASP A 227 5.57 2.65 -16.33
N ARG A 228 6.59 1.89 -16.65
CA ARG A 228 7.65 2.30 -17.58
C ARG A 228 7.18 2.40 -19.03
N SER A 229 5.93 2.01 -19.34
CA SER A 229 5.32 2.30 -20.66
C SER A 229 4.84 3.74 -20.78
N ASN A 230 4.78 4.47 -19.70
CA ASN A 230 4.41 5.89 -19.67
C ASN A 230 5.67 6.76 -19.80
N ASP A 231 6.11 6.96 -21.03
CA ASP A 231 7.32 7.71 -21.33
C ASP A 231 7.32 9.13 -20.72
N TYR A 232 6.18 9.80 -20.73
CA TYR A 232 6.04 11.14 -20.16
C TYR A 232 6.39 11.19 -18.66
N MET A 233 5.84 10.26 -17.88
CA MET A 233 6.10 10.24 -16.44
C MET A 233 7.56 9.84 -16.15
N LEU A 234 8.07 8.89 -16.90
CA LEU A 234 9.45 8.43 -16.77
C LEU A 234 10.43 9.57 -17.08
N GLU A 235 10.23 10.29 -18.19
CA GLU A 235 11.05 11.44 -18.57
C GLU A 235 10.98 12.57 -17.52
N LYS A 236 9.82 12.82 -16.94
CA LYS A 236 9.67 13.81 -15.89
C LYS A 236 10.46 13.43 -14.64
N VAL A 237 10.34 12.19 -14.19
CA VAL A 237 11.12 11.70 -13.04
C VAL A 237 12.61 11.76 -13.32
N ARG A 238 13.05 11.32 -14.50
CA ARG A 238 14.45 11.40 -14.92
C ARG A 238 14.99 12.85 -14.90
N LYS A 239 14.18 13.77 -15.40
CA LYS A 239 14.54 15.20 -15.38
C LYS A 239 14.65 15.75 -13.96
N ASP A 240 13.71 15.43 -13.10
CA ASP A 240 13.73 15.89 -11.72
C ASP A 240 14.91 15.26 -10.97
N MET A 241 15.19 13.98 -11.15
CA MET A 241 16.33 13.29 -10.58
C MET A 241 17.66 13.84 -11.09
N ALA A 242 17.78 14.21 -12.37
CA ALA A 242 18.97 14.83 -12.93
C ALA A 242 19.24 16.25 -12.39
N ASN A 243 18.22 16.92 -11.87
CA ASN A 243 18.32 18.25 -11.24
C ASN A 243 18.44 18.16 -9.70
N TYR A 244 18.91 17.04 -9.18
CA TYR A 244 19.10 16.86 -7.74
C TYR A 244 20.00 17.95 -7.13
N LYS A 245 19.83 18.15 -5.83
CA LYS A 245 20.68 19.01 -5.02
C LYS A 245 21.13 18.21 -3.81
N THR A 246 22.41 18.27 -3.53
CA THR A 246 22.96 17.66 -2.31
C THR A 246 22.65 18.56 -1.09
N GLY A 247 22.48 17.95 0.06
CA GLY A 247 22.31 18.63 1.33
C GLY A 247 20.99 18.36 2.05
N PRO A 248 20.82 18.95 3.24
CA PRO A 248 19.73 18.63 4.16
C PRO A 248 18.36 19.19 3.74
N ASP A 249 18.32 20.17 2.84
CA ASP A 249 17.06 20.75 2.37
C ASP A 249 16.32 19.82 1.41
N GLY A 250 17.02 18.84 0.84
CA GLY A 250 16.49 17.94 -0.16
C GLY A 250 16.11 18.59 -1.48
N PHE A 251 15.50 17.85 -2.36
CA PHE A 251 14.99 18.31 -3.64
C PHE A 251 13.64 17.64 -3.96
N SER A 252 12.83 18.31 -4.77
CA SER A 252 11.50 17.82 -5.11
C SER A 252 11.54 16.97 -6.37
N VAL A 253 10.97 15.79 -6.30
CA VAL A 253 10.72 14.95 -7.46
C VAL A 253 9.21 14.75 -7.60
N GLN A 254 8.69 14.97 -8.80
CA GLN A 254 7.27 14.78 -9.04
C GLN A 254 6.91 13.33 -8.76
N ALA A 255 6.17 13.12 -7.71
CA ALA A 255 5.66 11.81 -7.37
C ALA A 255 4.78 11.28 -8.50
N PHE A 256 4.79 9.98 -8.68
CA PHE A 256 3.75 9.29 -9.42
C PHE A 256 2.43 9.52 -8.66
N ALA A 257 1.69 10.54 -9.08
CA ALA A 257 0.58 11.06 -8.31
C ALA A 257 -0.56 10.05 -8.25
N ARG A 258 -0.64 9.33 -7.15
CA ARG A 258 -1.80 8.52 -6.82
C ARG A 258 -2.91 9.35 -6.16
N TYR A 259 -2.54 10.34 -5.36
CA TYR A 259 -3.46 11.07 -4.49
C TYR A 259 -3.26 12.59 -4.45
N GLY A 260 -2.49 13.12 -5.35
CA GLY A 260 -2.23 14.55 -5.37
C GLY A 260 -1.02 14.91 -6.22
N ASN A 261 -0.82 16.19 -6.45
CA ASN A 261 0.30 16.72 -7.22
C ASN A 261 1.50 17.07 -6.34
N ASP A 262 1.48 16.68 -5.07
CA ASP A 262 2.55 17.05 -4.17
C ASP A 262 3.82 16.27 -4.55
N PRO A 263 4.90 16.97 -4.83
CA PRO A 263 6.16 16.32 -5.09
C PRO A 263 6.67 15.59 -3.84
N THR A 264 7.39 14.50 -4.05
CA THR A 264 8.12 13.83 -2.97
C THR A 264 9.45 14.55 -2.75
N THR A 265 9.78 14.84 -1.51
CA THR A 265 11.10 15.31 -1.15
C THR A 265 12.05 14.13 -1.05
N LEU A 266 13.13 14.19 -1.80
CA LEU A 266 14.27 13.28 -1.71
C LEU A 266 15.50 14.03 -1.21
N TYR A 267 16.43 13.28 -0.69
CA TYR A 267 17.73 13.79 -0.25
C TYR A 267 18.81 13.17 -1.11
N ALA A 268 19.88 13.94 -1.36
CA ALA A 268 21.01 13.48 -2.13
C ALA A 268 22.33 13.88 -1.48
N ALA A 269 23.34 13.03 -1.66
CA ALA A 269 24.70 13.29 -1.24
C ALA A 269 25.71 12.65 -2.21
N ASP A 270 26.92 13.18 -2.24
CA ASP A 270 28.00 12.65 -3.06
C ASP A 270 28.75 11.51 -2.34
N THR A 271 28.58 11.41 -1.01
CA THR A 271 29.13 10.33 -0.19
C THR A 271 28.07 9.70 0.71
N LEU A 272 28.28 8.45 1.13
CA LEU A 272 27.39 7.78 2.08
C LEU A 272 27.48 8.39 3.48
N GLU A 273 28.63 8.92 3.86
CA GLU A 273 28.86 9.62 5.11
C GLU A 273 28.00 10.89 5.21
N GLU A 274 27.97 11.68 4.11
CA GLU A 274 27.12 12.87 4.01
C GLU A 274 25.64 12.50 4.00
N LEU A 275 25.25 11.42 3.29
CA LEU A 275 23.89 10.97 3.28
C LEU A 275 23.44 10.51 4.69
N ALA A 276 24.31 9.81 5.41
CA ALA A 276 24.06 9.41 6.79
C ALA A 276 23.82 10.62 7.71
N ASP A 277 24.64 11.67 7.58
CA ASP A 277 24.48 12.92 8.33
C ASP A 277 23.15 13.61 8.01
N ILE A 278 22.81 13.72 6.71
CA ILE A 278 21.53 14.29 6.25
C ILE A 278 20.34 13.50 6.81
N MET A 279 20.45 12.18 6.89
CA MET A 279 19.41 11.30 7.44
C MET A 279 19.40 11.29 8.97
N GLY A 280 20.29 12.03 9.63
CA GLY A 280 20.36 12.14 11.08
C GLY A 280 20.84 10.88 11.76
N TYR A 281 21.77 10.14 11.14
CA TYR A 281 22.52 9.07 11.78
C TYR A 281 23.75 9.67 12.45
N GLU A 282 23.98 9.32 13.72
CA GLU A 282 25.11 9.79 14.51
C GLU A 282 25.78 8.61 15.23
N GLY A 283 27.05 8.77 15.59
CA GLY A 283 27.80 7.79 16.38
C GLY A 283 27.70 6.35 15.81
N ASP A 284 27.30 5.41 16.66
CA ASP A 284 27.22 3.99 16.31
C ASP A 284 26.17 3.73 15.19
N ALA A 285 25.11 4.51 15.14
CA ALA A 285 24.08 4.37 14.10
C ALA A 285 24.60 4.80 12.72
N LYS A 286 25.45 5.83 12.65
CA LYS A 286 26.13 6.21 11.42
C LYS A 286 27.08 5.14 10.94
N GLN A 287 27.91 4.62 11.84
CA GLN A 287 28.79 3.50 11.52
C GLN A 287 27.99 2.27 11.10
N GLY A 288 26.90 1.97 11.81
CA GLY A 288 25.96 0.89 11.47
C GLY A 288 25.42 1.01 10.06
N PHE A 289 25.04 2.21 9.63
CA PHE A 289 24.56 2.46 8.27
C PHE A 289 25.64 2.21 7.20
N LEU A 290 26.84 2.71 7.43
CA LEU A 290 27.96 2.52 6.48
C LEU A 290 28.35 1.05 6.35
N ASP A 291 28.42 0.34 7.48
CA ASP A 291 28.74 -1.07 7.51
C ASP A 291 27.63 -1.92 6.85
N GLU A 292 26.38 -1.56 7.09
CA GLU A 292 25.23 -2.26 6.50
C GLU A 292 25.12 -2.06 4.99
N VAL A 293 25.39 -0.85 4.48
CA VAL A 293 25.46 -0.62 3.02
C VAL A 293 26.56 -1.45 2.39
N LYS A 294 27.73 -1.55 3.03
CA LYS A 294 28.81 -2.41 2.57
C LYS A 294 28.38 -3.88 2.57
N HIS A 295 27.78 -4.34 3.66
CA HIS A 295 27.28 -5.72 3.79
C HIS A 295 26.19 -6.01 2.76
N TRP A 296 25.27 -5.09 2.53
CA TRP A 296 24.27 -5.18 1.46
C TRP A 296 24.91 -5.38 0.09
N ASN A 297 25.94 -4.61 -0.25
CA ASN A 297 26.65 -4.75 -1.51
C ASN A 297 27.36 -6.10 -1.65
N GLU A 298 27.93 -6.63 -0.55
CA GLU A 298 28.53 -7.98 -0.51
C GLU A 298 27.46 -9.07 -0.75
N MET A 299 26.27 -8.94 -0.18
CA MET A 299 25.15 -9.85 -0.46
C MET A 299 24.67 -9.74 -1.91
N CYS A 300 24.64 -8.54 -2.49
CA CYS A 300 24.36 -8.35 -3.91
C CYS A 300 25.39 -9.09 -4.80
N ASP A 301 26.68 -9.02 -4.47
CA ASP A 301 27.71 -9.76 -5.19
C ASP A 301 27.56 -11.28 -5.05
N ALA A 302 27.09 -11.74 -3.90
CA ALA A 302 26.77 -13.15 -3.66
C ALA A 302 25.45 -13.59 -4.32
N GLY A 303 24.59 -12.67 -4.73
CA GLY A 303 23.28 -12.96 -5.31
C GLY A 303 22.25 -13.49 -4.31
N TYR A 304 22.47 -13.30 -3.02
CA TYR A 304 21.62 -13.84 -1.95
C TYR A 304 21.64 -12.96 -0.71
N ASP A 305 20.46 -12.63 -0.19
CA ASP A 305 20.28 -11.95 1.10
C ASP A 305 20.29 -12.98 2.24
N SER A 306 21.41 -13.04 2.94
CA SER A 306 21.59 -13.96 4.07
C SER A 306 20.86 -13.53 5.34
N ASP A 307 20.48 -12.25 5.45
CA ASP A 307 19.95 -11.68 6.68
C ASP A 307 18.43 -11.82 6.77
N TRP A 308 17.75 -11.44 5.69
CA TRP A 308 16.29 -11.37 5.68
C TRP A 308 15.64 -12.19 4.56
N GLY A 309 16.46 -12.77 3.66
CA GLY A 309 15.96 -13.60 2.56
C GLY A 309 15.13 -12.81 1.54
N ALA A 310 15.51 -11.56 1.24
CA ALA A 310 14.89 -10.79 0.19
C ALA A 310 15.00 -11.50 -1.17
N ASP A 311 14.03 -11.25 -2.04
CA ASP A 311 14.01 -11.87 -3.37
C ASP A 311 15.29 -11.57 -4.16
N ALA A 312 15.80 -12.56 -4.88
CA ALA A 312 17.03 -12.45 -5.65
C ALA A 312 17.02 -11.31 -6.67
N SER A 313 15.83 -10.84 -7.11
CA SER A 313 15.73 -9.66 -7.98
C SER A 313 16.23 -8.37 -7.33
N MET A 314 16.20 -8.26 -5.99
CA MET A 314 16.79 -7.13 -5.28
C MET A 314 18.32 -7.16 -5.22
N MET A 315 18.94 -8.30 -5.46
CA MET A 315 20.40 -8.43 -5.42
C MET A 315 21.12 -7.68 -6.57
N HIS A 316 20.39 -6.93 -7.35
CA HIS A 316 20.89 -6.00 -8.36
C HIS A 316 20.97 -4.54 -7.88
N PHE A 317 20.44 -4.23 -6.68
CA PHE A 317 20.26 -2.86 -6.18
C PHE A 317 21.44 -2.46 -5.26
N LYS A 318 22.65 -2.52 -5.78
CA LYS A 318 23.83 -2.05 -5.06
C LYS A 318 23.71 -0.56 -4.74
N ILE A 319 24.38 -0.13 -3.68
CA ILE A 319 24.47 1.26 -3.26
C ILE A 319 25.95 1.62 -3.27
N GLN A 320 26.51 1.97 -4.45
CA GLN A 320 27.95 2.15 -4.63
C GLN A 320 28.36 3.33 -5.51
N ASP A 321 27.50 3.79 -6.39
CA ASP A 321 27.80 4.81 -7.41
C ASP A 321 27.10 6.14 -7.09
N PRO A 322 27.84 7.21 -6.71
CA PRO A 322 27.24 8.50 -6.40
C PRO A 322 26.60 9.16 -7.65
N PRO A 323 25.63 10.06 -7.47
CA PRO A 323 25.07 10.47 -6.20
C PRO A 323 24.19 9.41 -5.55
N PHE A 324 24.18 9.43 -4.21
CA PHE A 324 23.29 8.59 -3.40
C PHE A 324 22.00 9.33 -3.09
N PHE A 325 20.88 8.62 -3.10
CA PHE A 325 19.56 9.20 -2.85
C PHE A 325 18.86 8.50 -1.69
N ALA A 326 18.14 9.28 -0.90
CA ALA A 326 17.33 8.75 0.19
C ALA A 326 15.93 9.34 0.22
N ALA A 327 14.98 8.52 0.65
CA ALA A 327 13.66 8.93 1.11
C ALA A 327 13.47 8.40 2.54
N SER A 328 12.84 9.18 3.41
CA SER A 328 12.66 8.78 4.80
C SER A 328 11.23 8.95 5.29
N SER A 329 10.86 8.14 6.26
CA SER A 329 9.65 8.28 7.06
C SER A 329 9.88 7.76 8.46
N VAL A 330 8.94 8.04 9.35
CA VAL A 330 8.93 7.52 10.71
C VAL A 330 7.65 6.72 10.89
N THR A 331 7.73 5.58 11.54
CA THR A 331 6.60 4.70 11.82
C THR A 331 6.62 4.21 13.28
N GLY A 332 5.66 3.36 13.61
CA GLY A 332 5.53 2.71 14.91
C GLY A 332 4.58 3.44 15.86
N GLY A 333 4.07 2.70 16.81
CA GLY A 333 3.23 3.19 17.89
C GLY A 333 1.78 3.49 17.56
N THR A 334 1.44 3.68 16.31
CA THR A 334 0.05 3.92 15.87
C THR A 334 -0.15 3.34 14.49
N PRO A 335 -1.11 2.45 14.28
CA PRO A 335 -1.42 1.95 12.95
C PRO A 335 -1.80 3.07 12.01
N ALA A 336 -1.33 3.02 10.77
CA ALA A 336 -1.76 3.96 9.77
C ALA A 336 -3.28 3.89 9.60
N GLY A 337 -3.94 5.05 9.56
CA GLY A 337 -5.39 5.14 9.43
C GLY A 337 -5.89 4.40 8.21
N GLY A 338 -6.74 3.43 8.47
CA GLY A 338 -7.25 2.40 7.59
C GLY A 338 -7.58 2.75 6.16
N LEU A 339 -6.60 2.68 5.28
CA LEU A 339 -6.93 2.61 3.85
C LEU A 339 -7.68 1.30 3.55
N CYS A 340 -7.31 0.22 4.21
CA CYS A 340 -8.03 -1.06 4.15
C CYS A 340 -7.85 -1.84 5.47
N GLN A 341 -8.68 -2.85 5.67
CA GLN A 341 -8.51 -3.82 6.75
C GLN A 341 -8.08 -5.15 6.13
N HIS A 342 -7.09 -5.79 6.70
CA HIS A 342 -6.69 -7.16 6.35
C HIS A 342 -7.51 -8.14 7.18
N ALA A 343 -8.80 -8.13 6.95
CA ALA A 343 -9.76 -8.99 7.63
C ALA A 343 -10.98 -9.18 6.73
N ALA A 344 -11.40 -10.42 6.55
CA ALA A 344 -12.54 -10.79 5.72
C ALA A 344 -13.37 -11.90 6.35
N VAL A 345 -14.55 -12.15 5.80
CA VAL A 345 -15.31 -13.35 6.09
C VAL A 345 -14.67 -14.55 5.37
N CYS A 346 -14.78 -15.72 5.97
CA CYS A 346 -14.35 -16.96 5.33
C CYS A 346 -15.18 -17.21 4.07
N THR A 347 -14.49 -17.65 3.02
CA THR A 347 -15.12 -18.09 1.77
C THR A 347 -14.62 -19.47 1.38
N ASP A 348 -15.40 -20.19 0.58
CA ASP A 348 -14.92 -21.39 -0.09
C ASP A 348 -14.05 -21.06 -1.31
N GLY A 349 -13.59 -22.08 -2.05
CA GLY A 349 -12.75 -21.91 -3.24
C GLY A 349 -13.46 -21.25 -4.43
N GLU A 350 -14.77 -21.00 -4.33
CA GLU A 350 -15.58 -20.29 -5.33
C GLU A 350 -16.05 -18.92 -4.82
N TYR A 351 -15.42 -18.41 -3.74
CA TYR A 351 -15.72 -17.12 -3.07
C TYR A 351 -17.15 -17.03 -2.49
N ARG A 352 -17.76 -18.18 -2.14
CA ARG A 352 -19.06 -18.20 -1.47
C ARG A 352 -18.89 -18.26 0.05
N VAL A 353 -19.77 -17.56 0.74
CA VAL A 353 -19.87 -17.51 2.21
C VAL A 353 -20.92 -18.51 2.69
#